data_60e0b73643a0e42b32a69e5d27025aee
#
_entry.id   60e0b73643a0e42b32a69e5d27025aee
#
_cell.length_a   1.000
_cell.length_b   1.000
_cell.length_c   1.000
_cell.angle_alpha   90.00
_cell.angle_beta   90.00
_cell.angle_gamma   90.00
#
_symmetry.space_group_name_H-M   'P 1'
#
loop_
_entity.id
_entity.type
_entity.pdbx_description
1 polymer ?
#
loop_
_entity_poly.entity_id
_entity_poly.type
_entity_poly.pdbx_seq_one_letter_code
_entity_poly.pdbx_strand_id
1 'polypeptide(L)'
;MSFFKPREVEKNYDLLSSCSWYTPDVGGLFAVLGWFLIGMILASIVVMPFMLSGSIPMYYVMLVMYPLQFIAVFIFVRIKSSRNMAFDTGYSLDSNHFGKWGGTLLAVAVAVATLAAGMMLELVNQHLPDTEGSIIEQMAKMMEGPLWVNLITMAIMAPVCEEWLCRGVILRGLLNYQHKTPAIEGERARGMSPALAIVISAIFFAAIHGNVWQGVTAFAIGCLFGYVYYRTGSLKLTMLMHCVNNAFAVLVGKFGSETLKDAKSILEVVPVWQYVIIFIVSAAFLWFLIDYLRKIPLQDPQGNCDVIYTADDLVSNGESL
;
A
#
# COMPACT_ATOMS: atom_id res chain seq x y z
N MET A 1 3.42 -0.16 -42.66
CA MET A 1 3.98 -0.34 -41.31
C MET A 1 3.01 0.33 -40.34
N SER A 2 2.37 -0.44 -39.46
CA SER A 2 1.45 0.12 -38.46
C SER A 2 2.27 0.71 -37.32
N PHE A 3 2.14 2.02 -37.06
CA PHE A 3 2.78 2.73 -35.94
C PHE A 3 2.27 2.26 -34.57
N PHE A 4 1.25 1.42 -34.53
CA PHE A 4 0.57 0.96 -33.32
C PHE A 4 0.64 -0.56 -33.14
N LYS A 5 1.64 -1.23 -33.74
CA LYS A 5 1.84 -2.66 -33.45
C LYS A 5 2.32 -2.82 -32.01
N PRO A 6 1.63 -3.59 -31.15
CA PRO A 6 2.14 -3.87 -29.81
C PRO A 6 3.53 -4.51 -29.94
N ARG A 7 4.45 -4.12 -29.08
CA ARG A 7 5.77 -4.80 -29.02
C ARG A 7 5.54 -6.23 -28.54
N GLU A 8 5.94 -7.19 -29.33
CA GLU A 8 5.80 -8.64 -29.06
C GLU A 8 6.70 -9.12 -27.90
N VAL A 9 7.57 -8.30 -27.38
CA VAL A 9 8.44 -8.63 -26.26
C VAL A 9 8.22 -7.56 -25.21
N GLU A 10 7.41 -7.83 -24.22
CA GLU A 10 7.38 -7.08 -22.97
C GLU A 10 8.70 -7.31 -22.23
N LYS A 11 9.73 -6.61 -22.65
CA LYS A 11 10.83 -6.38 -21.72
C LYS A 11 10.29 -5.43 -20.69
N ASN A 12 10.04 -5.95 -19.49
CA ASN A 12 9.73 -5.16 -18.32
C ASN A 12 10.93 -4.25 -18.00
N TYR A 13 11.00 -3.11 -18.66
CA TYR A 13 11.96 -2.04 -18.34
C TYR A 13 11.50 -1.20 -17.15
N ASP A 14 10.62 -1.74 -16.34
CA ASP A 14 10.17 -1.07 -15.13
C ASP A 14 11.32 -1.10 -14.12
N LEU A 15 11.79 0.05 -13.69
CA LEU A 15 12.87 0.20 -12.71
C LEU A 15 12.61 -0.61 -11.43
N LEU A 16 11.32 -0.79 -11.09
CA LEU A 16 10.90 -1.53 -9.91
C LEU A 16 10.92 -3.05 -10.13
N SER A 17 10.73 -3.53 -11.36
CA SER A 17 10.74 -4.96 -11.70
C SER A 17 12.09 -5.46 -12.20
N SER A 18 13.02 -4.58 -12.57
CA SER A 18 14.33 -4.94 -13.10
C SER A 18 15.33 -5.47 -12.07
N CYS A 19 15.00 -5.38 -10.79
CA CYS A 19 15.86 -5.82 -9.70
C CYS A 19 15.16 -6.93 -8.92
N SER A 20 15.95 -7.94 -8.55
CA SER A 20 15.60 -8.95 -7.58
C SER A 20 15.50 -8.30 -6.19
N TRP A 21 14.29 -8.16 -5.66
CA TRP A 21 14.08 -7.53 -4.37
C TRP A 21 13.96 -8.54 -3.25
N TYR A 22 14.54 -8.21 -2.10
CA TYR A 22 14.50 -9.03 -0.90
C TYR A 22 13.05 -9.38 -0.49
N THR A 23 12.81 -10.66 -0.31
CA THR A 23 11.56 -11.20 0.24
C THR A 23 11.84 -11.73 1.64
N PRO A 24 11.49 -10.97 2.70
CA PRO A 24 11.70 -11.43 4.07
C PRO A 24 10.83 -12.65 4.38
N ASP A 25 11.41 -13.60 5.12
CA ASP A 25 10.67 -14.58 5.90
C ASP A 25 10.17 -13.95 7.20
N VAL A 26 9.52 -14.74 8.06
CA VAL A 26 9.00 -14.24 9.35
C VAL A 26 10.10 -13.59 10.20
N GLY A 27 11.27 -14.20 10.27
CA GLY A 27 12.43 -13.61 10.98
C GLY A 27 12.92 -12.32 10.33
N GLY A 28 12.94 -12.29 9.01
CA GLY A 28 13.29 -11.11 8.22
C GLY A 28 12.33 -9.94 8.42
N LEU A 29 11.05 -10.19 8.71
CA LEU A 29 10.08 -9.13 9.02
C LEU A 29 10.46 -8.37 10.30
N PHE A 30 10.92 -9.06 11.33
CA PHE A 30 11.42 -8.40 12.55
C PHE A 30 12.67 -7.57 12.27
N ALA A 31 13.55 -8.05 11.39
CA ALA A 31 14.71 -7.25 10.96
C ALA A 31 14.28 -6.00 10.18
N VAL A 32 13.31 -6.10 9.27
CA VAL A 32 12.74 -4.96 8.54
C VAL A 32 12.15 -3.94 9.51
N LEU A 33 11.35 -4.40 10.48
CA LEU A 33 10.79 -3.54 11.53
C LEU A 33 11.90 -2.85 12.34
N GLY A 34 12.90 -3.60 12.78
CA GLY A 34 14.03 -3.06 13.54
C GLY A 34 14.79 -1.97 12.78
N TRP A 35 15.08 -2.21 11.49
CA TRP A 35 15.75 -1.21 10.65
C TRP A 35 14.89 0.02 10.35
N PHE A 36 13.56 -0.15 10.25
CA PHE A 36 12.64 0.97 10.16
C PHE A 36 12.66 1.84 11.42
N LEU A 37 12.58 1.20 12.62
CA LEU A 37 12.67 1.91 13.90
C LEU A 37 14.02 2.63 14.07
N ILE A 38 15.14 2.00 13.67
CA ILE A 38 16.46 2.67 13.64
C ILE A 38 16.40 3.89 12.73
N GLY A 39 15.80 3.78 11.56
CA GLY A 39 15.63 4.89 10.62
C GLY A 39 14.84 6.05 11.22
N MET A 40 13.76 5.77 11.95
CA MET A 40 12.98 6.79 12.67
C MET A 40 13.82 7.52 13.72
N ILE A 41 14.57 6.77 14.52
CA ILE A 41 15.46 7.34 15.55
C ILE A 41 16.52 8.24 14.91
N LEU A 42 17.20 7.74 13.87
CA LEU A 42 18.24 8.51 13.18
C LEU A 42 17.69 9.77 12.53
N ALA A 43 16.54 9.68 11.87
CA ALA A 43 15.86 10.84 11.29
C ALA A 43 15.49 11.87 12.37
N SER A 44 14.97 11.42 13.52
CA SER A 44 14.64 12.30 14.65
C SER A 44 15.87 13.01 15.20
N ILE A 45 17.00 12.31 15.34
CA ILE A 45 18.28 12.92 15.79
C ILE A 45 18.74 14.00 14.82
N VAL A 46 18.65 13.76 13.51
CA VAL A 46 19.07 14.73 12.48
C VAL A 46 18.19 15.99 12.48
N VAL A 47 16.89 15.86 12.67
CA VAL A 47 15.96 17.00 12.58
C VAL A 47 15.73 17.69 13.92
N MET A 48 16.05 17.04 15.04
CA MET A 48 15.83 17.57 16.40
C MET A 48 16.42 18.98 16.62
N PRO A 49 17.66 19.32 16.19
CA PRO A 49 18.21 20.67 16.35
C PRO A 49 17.35 21.74 15.66
N PHE A 50 16.80 21.41 14.48
CA PHE A 50 15.95 22.34 13.71
C PHE A 50 14.59 22.51 14.38
N MET A 51 14.02 21.43 14.94
CA MET A 51 12.78 21.50 15.70
C MET A 51 12.93 22.34 16.96
N LEU A 52 14.02 22.14 17.70
CA LEU A 52 14.29 22.88 18.96
C LEU A 52 14.62 24.35 18.73
N SER A 53 15.25 24.68 17.61
CA SER A 53 15.58 26.09 17.29
C SER A 53 14.33 26.91 16.96
N GLY A 54 13.23 26.26 16.52
CA GLY A 54 12.02 26.93 16.03
C GLY A 54 12.24 27.81 14.79
N SER A 55 13.45 27.76 14.21
CA SER A 55 13.84 28.66 13.10
C SER A 55 13.24 28.23 11.76
N ILE A 56 12.85 26.94 11.63
CA ILE A 56 12.30 26.37 10.41
C ILE A 56 10.88 25.88 10.70
N PRO A 57 9.87 26.29 9.91
CA PRO A 57 8.51 25.79 10.06
C PRO A 57 8.45 24.26 9.97
N MET A 58 7.59 23.64 10.81
CA MET A 58 7.49 22.19 10.97
C MET A 58 7.24 21.45 9.64
N TYR A 59 6.46 22.01 8.74
CA TYR A 59 6.15 21.40 7.45
C TYR A 59 7.39 21.24 6.54
N TYR A 60 8.41 22.12 6.64
CA TYR A 60 9.68 21.92 5.94
C TYR A 60 10.55 20.86 6.63
N VAL A 61 10.50 20.82 7.96
CA VAL A 61 11.19 19.77 8.72
C VAL A 61 10.63 18.39 8.33
N MET A 62 9.31 18.27 8.25
CA MET A 62 8.64 17.02 7.84
C MET A 62 8.96 16.61 6.40
N LEU A 63 9.08 17.56 5.46
CA LEU A 63 9.48 17.28 4.08
C LEU A 63 10.82 16.53 4.00
N VAL A 64 11.75 16.85 4.90
CA VAL A 64 13.08 16.21 4.98
C VAL A 64 13.04 14.96 5.86
N MET A 65 12.41 15.04 7.02
CA MET A 65 12.34 13.94 7.97
C MET A 65 11.68 12.70 7.39
N TYR A 66 10.60 12.90 6.62
CA TYR A 66 9.78 11.79 6.16
C TYR A 66 10.56 10.77 5.32
N PRO A 67 11.30 11.13 4.26
CA PRO A 67 12.09 10.16 3.52
C PRO A 67 13.30 9.64 4.33
N LEU A 68 13.88 10.45 5.23
CA LEU A 68 15.03 10.04 6.02
C LEU A 68 14.73 8.80 6.88
N GLN A 69 13.54 8.69 7.45
CA GLN A 69 13.18 7.55 8.30
C GLN A 69 13.17 6.21 7.54
N PHE A 70 13.02 6.23 6.20
CA PHE A 70 13.04 5.03 5.38
C PHE A 70 14.42 4.64 4.86
N ILE A 71 15.43 5.52 4.97
CA ILE A 71 16.78 5.28 4.40
C ILE A 71 17.42 4.03 5.01
N ALA A 72 17.35 3.85 6.32
CA ALA A 72 18.02 2.72 6.98
C ALA A 72 17.42 1.38 6.53
N VAL A 73 16.09 1.27 6.49
CA VAL A 73 15.42 0.05 6.02
C VAL A 73 15.62 -0.15 4.50
N PHE A 74 15.66 0.92 3.73
CA PHE A 74 15.94 0.84 2.29
C PHE A 74 17.34 0.28 2.03
N ILE A 75 18.36 0.77 2.72
CA ILE A 75 19.74 0.27 2.63
C ILE A 75 19.79 -1.20 3.03
N PHE A 76 19.16 -1.57 4.14
CA PHE A 76 19.09 -2.97 4.58
C PHE A 76 18.46 -3.87 3.51
N VAL A 77 17.29 -3.51 3.00
CA VAL A 77 16.60 -4.27 1.95
C VAL A 77 17.46 -4.35 0.69
N ARG A 78 18.13 -3.25 0.30
CA ARG A 78 18.99 -3.22 -0.88
C ARG A 78 20.22 -4.14 -0.74
N ILE A 79 20.86 -4.15 0.43
CA ILE A 79 21.98 -5.06 0.72
C ILE A 79 21.51 -6.53 0.68
N LYS A 80 20.34 -6.81 1.27
CA LYS A 80 19.76 -8.17 1.22
C LYS A 80 19.38 -8.58 -0.20
N SER A 81 18.82 -7.67 -1.00
CA SER A 81 18.47 -7.92 -2.39
C SER A 81 19.70 -8.26 -3.23
N SER A 82 20.80 -7.52 -3.09
CA SER A 82 22.03 -7.78 -3.84
C SER A 82 22.67 -9.13 -3.51
N ARG A 83 22.47 -9.66 -2.31
CA ARG A 83 22.97 -10.98 -1.89
C ARG A 83 22.12 -12.13 -2.42
N ASN A 84 20.86 -11.88 -2.74
CA ASN A 84 19.89 -12.90 -3.13
C ASN A 84 19.69 -12.98 -4.66
N MET A 85 20.41 -12.22 -5.45
CA MET A 85 20.20 -12.05 -6.90
C MET A 85 20.20 -13.37 -7.72
N ALA A 86 20.80 -14.43 -7.19
CA ALA A 86 20.91 -15.71 -7.93
C ALA A 86 19.67 -16.63 -7.77
N PHE A 87 18.75 -16.34 -6.82
CA PHE A 87 17.69 -17.28 -6.43
C PHE A 87 16.34 -16.61 -6.21
N ASP A 88 16.11 -15.43 -6.75
CA ASP A 88 14.84 -14.74 -6.56
C ASP A 88 13.77 -15.35 -7.46
N THR A 89 13.15 -16.37 -6.95
CA THR A 89 11.93 -16.96 -7.47
C THR A 89 10.80 -16.46 -6.58
N GLY A 90 9.95 -15.61 -7.07
CA GLY A 90 8.82 -15.12 -6.28
C GLY A 90 8.08 -14.00 -7.00
N TYR A 91 7.03 -13.49 -6.37
CA TYR A 91 6.29 -12.35 -6.91
C TYR A 91 7.22 -11.18 -7.20
N SER A 92 7.13 -10.60 -8.40
CA SER A 92 7.85 -9.38 -8.75
C SER A 92 7.45 -8.25 -7.80
N LEU A 93 8.32 -7.25 -7.61
CA LEU A 93 8.00 -6.09 -6.77
C LEU A 93 6.80 -5.33 -7.31
N ASP A 94 6.74 -5.21 -8.63
CA ASP A 94 5.64 -4.56 -9.34
C ASP A 94 5.34 -5.33 -10.62
N SER A 95 4.08 -5.42 -10.98
CA SER A 95 3.63 -6.05 -12.21
C SER A 95 2.51 -5.25 -12.86
N ASN A 96 2.21 -5.58 -14.12
CA ASN A 96 1.16 -4.91 -14.90
C ASN A 96 -0.05 -5.84 -15.12
N HIS A 97 -0.41 -6.63 -14.12
CA HIS A 97 -1.47 -7.63 -14.25
C HIS A 97 -2.85 -7.02 -13.97
N PHE A 98 -3.41 -6.37 -14.98
CA PHE A 98 -4.62 -5.54 -14.84
C PHE A 98 -5.91 -6.22 -15.33
N GLY A 99 -5.80 -7.43 -15.87
CA GLY A 99 -6.95 -8.13 -16.44
C GLY A 99 -7.53 -7.42 -17.69
N LYS A 100 -8.80 -7.68 -17.97
CA LYS A 100 -9.47 -7.18 -19.19
C LYS A 100 -9.65 -5.66 -19.24
N TRP A 101 -9.66 -4.97 -18.10
CA TRP A 101 -9.85 -3.50 -18.07
C TRP A 101 -8.61 -2.73 -18.49
N GLY A 102 -7.42 -3.36 -18.44
CA GLY A 102 -6.15 -2.68 -18.65
C GLY A 102 -5.80 -1.72 -17.51
N GLY A 103 -4.61 -1.13 -17.60
CA GLY A 103 -4.04 -0.33 -16.50
C GLY A 103 -4.83 0.95 -16.21
N THR A 104 -5.23 1.70 -17.23
CA THR A 104 -5.87 3.01 -17.05
C THR A 104 -7.24 2.90 -16.38
N LEU A 105 -8.10 1.99 -16.89
CA LEU A 105 -9.44 1.84 -16.32
C LEU A 105 -9.37 1.29 -14.90
N LEU A 106 -8.48 0.33 -14.66
CA LEU A 106 -8.27 -0.22 -13.32
C LEU A 106 -7.71 0.84 -12.37
N ALA A 107 -6.78 1.68 -12.81
CA ALA A 107 -6.23 2.79 -12.00
C ALA A 107 -7.34 3.76 -11.56
N VAL A 108 -8.24 4.14 -12.48
CA VAL A 108 -9.40 4.98 -12.14
C VAL A 108 -10.33 4.26 -11.16
N ALA A 109 -10.62 2.99 -11.41
CA ALA A 109 -11.52 2.20 -10.55
C ALA A 109 -10.97 2.05 -9.13
N VAL A 110 -9.68 1.75 -8.95
CA VAL A 110 -9.09 1.62 -7.60
C VAL A 110 -8.98 2.97 -6.89
N ALA A 111 -8.76 4.07 -7.62
CA ALA A 111 -8.78 5.42 -7.06
C ALA A 111 -10.18 5.77 -6.50
N VAL A 112 -11.23 5.52 -7.29
CA VAL A 112 -12.63 5.70 -6.84
C VAL A 112 -12.95 4.78 -5.67
N ALA A 113 -12.50 3.51 -5.71
CA ALA A 113 -12.71 2.55 -4.63
C ALA A 113 -12.07 2.99 -3.31
N THR A 114 -10.91 3.66 -3.39
CA THR A 114 -10.25 4.19 -2.20
C THR A 114 -11.09 5.27 -1.53
N LEU A 115 -11.62 6.21 -2.30
CA LEU A 115 -12.53 7.25 -1.79
C LEU A 115 -13.84 6.63 -1.27
N ALA A 116 -14.38 5.65 -1.98
CA ALA A 116 -15.59 4.93 -1.55
C ALA A 116 -15.36 4.20 -0.22
N ALA A 117 -14.21 3.54 -0.04
CA ALA A 117 -13.84 2.92 1.23
C ALA A 117 -13.69 3.96 2.36
N GLY A 118 -13.06 5.10 2.07
CA GLY A 118 -12.96 6.22 3.02
C GLY A 118 -14.34 6.70 3.48
N MET A 119 -15.28 6.90 2.55
CA MET A 119 -16.64 7.31 2.89
C MET A 119 -17.38 6.27 3.74
N MET A 120 -17.14 4.99 3.55
CA MET A 120 -17.73 3.95 4.41
C MET A 120 -17.11 3.92 5.81
N LEU A 121 -15.82 4.21 5.92
CA LEU A 121 -15.11 4.24 7.21
C LEU A 121 -15.52 5.42 8.10
N GLU A 122 -16.16 6.44 7.56
CA GLU A 122 -16.75 7.53 8.35
C GLU A 122 -17.72 7.02 9.41
N LEU A 123 -18.43 5.91 9.14
CA LEU A 123 -19.28 5.26 10.13
C LEU A 123 -18.49 4.73 11.33
N VAL A 124 -17.25 4.33 11.13
CA VAL A 124 -16.34 3.87 12.20
C VAL A 124 -15.70 5.07 12.88
N ASN A 125 -15.26 6.07 12.12
CA ASN A 125 -14.57 7.26 12.62
C ASN A 125 -15.38 8.00 13.69
N GLN A 126 -16.71 8.11 13.54
CA GLN A 126 -17.59 8.76 14.52
C GLN A 126 -17.57 8.08 15.90
N HIS A 127 -17.24 6.79 15.98
CA HIS A 127 -17.20 6.00 17.21
C HIS A 127 -15.82 5.91 17.83
N LEU A 128 -14.80 6.43 17.16
CA LEU A 128 -13.45 6.44 17.72
C LEU A 128 -13.38 7.43 18.89
N PRO A 129 -12.57 7.15 19.91
CA PRO A 129 -12.43 8.03 21.07
C PRO A 129 -11.96 9.42 20.62
N ASP A 130 -12.43 10.46 21.29
CA ASP A 130 -11.93 11.80 21.06
C ASP A 130 -10.44 11.82 21.38
N THR A 131 -9.64 12.23 20.41
CA THR A 131 -8.20 12.41 20.64
C THR A 131 -8.04 13.69 21.43
N GLU A 132 -7.47 13.58 22.62
CA GLU A 132 -7.06 14.76 23.37
C GLU A 132 -6.18 15.65 22.48
N GLY A 133 -6.45 16.95 22.47
CA GLY A 133 -5.99 18.00 21.55
C GLY A 133 -4.60 17.94 20.93
N SER A 134 -3.67 17.11 21.42
CA SER A 134 -2.29 17.08 20.94
C SER A 134 -2.12 16.48 19.52
N ILE A 135 -2.87 15.44 19.16
CA ILE A 135 -2.69 14.76 17.86
C ILE A 135 -3.40 15.54 16.75
N ILE A 136 -4.63 15.99 17.00
CA ILE A 136 -5.37 16.83 16.05
C ILE A 136 -4.62 18.13 15.83
N GLU A 137 -4.12 18.75 16.92
CA GLU A 137 -3.31 19.96 16.82
C GLU A 137 -2.00 19.76 16.05
N GLN A 138 -1.32 18.63 16.24
CA GLN A 138 -0.12 18.30 15.46
C GLN A 138 -0.44 18.08 13.98
N MET A 139 -1.53 17.39 13.66
CA MET A 139 -1.98 17.21 12.28
C MET A 139 -2.37 18.54 11.63
N ALA A 140 -3.09 19.40 12.35
CA ALA A 140 -3.44 20.73 11.88
C ALA A 140 -2.18 21.56 11.59
N LYS A 141 -1.19 21.56 12.49
CA LYS A 141 0.11 22.24 12.28
C LYS A 141 0.87 21.70 11.07
N MET A 142 0.80 20.38 10.80
CA MET A 142 1.39 19.80 9.59
C MET A 142 0.71 20.31 8.32
N MET A 143 -0.60 20.59 8.37
CA MET A 143 -1.39 21.09 7.24
C MET A 143 -1.34 22.63 7.07
N GLU A 144 -0.78 23.37 8.03
CA GLU A 144 -0.62 24.84 7.94
C GLU A 144 0.30 25.26 6.78
N GLY A 145 1.21 24.39 6.34
CA GLY A 145 2.17 24.65 5.28
C GLY A 145 1.57 24.98 3.92
N PRO A 146 2.41 25.42 2.96
CA PRO A 146 2.00 25.58 1.58
C PRO A 146 1.43 24.28 1.00
N LEU A 147 0.37 24.39 0.20
CA LEU A 147 -0.32 23.23 -0.39
C LEU A 147 0.65 22.29 -1.10
N TRP A 148 1.60 22.82 -1.86
CA TRP A 148 2.58 21.99 -2.58
C TRP A 148 3.49 21.18 -1.64
N VAL A 149 3.87 21.72 -0.47
CA VAL A 149 4.65 20.98 0.52
C VAL A 149 3.84 19.80 1.06
N ASN A 150 2.60 20.06 1.46
CA ASN A 150 1.71 19.03 1.99
C ASN A 150 1.42 17.95 0.95
N LEU A 151 1.16 18.33 -0.32
CA LEU A 151 0.96 17.37 -1.40
C LEU A 151 2.20 16.53 -1.66
N ILE A 152 3.40 17.14 -1.72
CA ILE A 152 4.64 16.38 -1.94
C ILE A 152 4.89 15.44 -0.75
N THR A 153 4.81 15.93 0.49
CA THR A 153 5.15 15.12 1.66
C THR A 153 4.11 14.05 1.93
N MET A 154 2.84 14.45 2.03
CA MET A 154 1.76 13.54 2.49
C MET A 154 1.14 12.74 1.36
N ALA A 155 0.96 13.33 0.18
CA ALA A 155 0.25 12.67 -0.91
C ALA A 155 1.15 11.97 -1.94
N ILE A 156 2.47 12.21 -1.91
CA ILE A 156 3.41 11.55 -2.83
C ILE A 156 4.47 10.77 -2.06
N MET A 157 5.29 11.44 -1.23
CA MET A 157 6.44 10.79 -0.58
C MET A 157 6.00 9.73 0.43
N ALA A 158 5.00 10.03 1.26
CA ALA A 158 4.48 9.09 2.24
C ALA A 158 3.93 7.83 1.55
N PRO A 159 2.98 7.91 0.61
CA PRO A 159 2.48 6.76 -0.11
C PRO A 159 3.57 5.92 -0.78
N VAL A 160 4.53 6.55 -1.45
CA VAL A 160 5.61 5.82 -2.14
C VAL A 160 6.45 5.02 -1.15
N CYS A 161 6.88 5.64 -0.05
CA CYS A 161 7.71 4.98 0.96
C CYS A 161 6.95 3.89 1.72
N GLU A 162 5.72 4.18 2.13
CA GLU A 162 4.91 3.25 2.93
C GLU A 162 4.43 2.06 2.11
N GLU A 163 3.95 2.27 0.88
CA GLU A 163 3.53 1.16 0.03
C GLU A 163 4.71 0.29 -0.39
N TRP A 164 5.87 0.91 -0.68
CA TRP A 164 7.08 0.14 -0.92
C TRP A 164 7.42 -0.77 0.27
N LEU A 165 7.36 -0.25 1.49
CA LEU A 165 7.66 -1.03 2.69
C LEU A 165 6.59 -2.09 2.97
N CYS A 166 5.30 -1.67 3.02
CA CYS A 166 4.21 -2.53 3.47
C CYS A 166 3.79 -3.56 2.43
N ARG A 167 3.74 -3.19 1.13
CA ARG A 167 3.33 -4.11 0.05
C ARG A 167 4.53 -4.68 -0.66
N GLY A 168 5.47 -3.83 -1.05
CA GLY A 168 6.65 -4.26 -1.79
C GLY A 168 7.59 -5.16 -0.99
N VAL A 169 7.76 -4.92 0.30
CA VAL A 169 8.67 -5.72 1.13
C VAL A 169 7.90 -6.70 2.01
N ILE A 170 7.01 -6.22 2.88
CA ILE A 170 6.36 -7.05 3.91
C ILE A 170 5.34 -7.99 3.29
N LEU A 171 4.30 -7.48 2.63
CA LEU A 171 3.25 -8.33 2.06
C LEU A 171 3.82 -9.29 1.02
N ARG A 172 4.66 -8.80 0.12
CA ARG A 172 5.32 -9.64 -0.88
C ARG A 172 6.15 -10.75 -0.23
N GLY A 173 6.90 -10.43 0.84
CA GLY A 173 7.65 -11.43 1.60
C GLY A 173 6.77 -12.51 2.20
N LEU A 174 5.64 -12.12 2.81
CA LEU A 174 4.67 -13.05 3.40
C LEU A 174 3.97 -13.91 2.36
N LEU A 175 3.62 -13.34 1.20
CA LEU A 175 3.04 -14.09 0.09
C LEU A 175 4.04 -15.10 -0.48
N ASN A 176 5.32 -14.72 -0.62
CA ASN A 176 6.38 -15.63 -1.07
C ASN A 176 6.77 -16.72 -0.06
N TYR A 177 6.41 -16.54 1.19
CA TYR A 177 6.71 -17.56 2.23
C TYR A 177 6.10 -18.92 1.92
N GLN A 178 4.95 -18.96 1.25
CA GLN A 178 4.29 -20.20 0.81
C GLN A 178 5.12 -21.01 -0.20
N HIS A 179 5.97 -20.34 -0.98
CA HIS A 179 6.68 -20.94 -2.10
C HIS A 179 8.13 -21.33 -1.77
N LYS A 180 8.62 -20.94 -0.58
CA LYS A 180 9.99 -21.29 -0.13
C LYS A 180 10.12 -22.68 0.46
N THR A 181 9.01 -23.30 0.82
CA THR A 181 9.03 -24.67 1.35
C THR A 181 8.86 -25.63 0.17
N PRO A 182 9.88 -26.41 -0.20
CA PRO A 182 9.71 -27.42 -1.24
C PRO A 182 8.58 -28.35 -0.81
N ALA A 183 7.61 -28.53 -1.68
CA ALA A 183 6.60 -29.54 -1.51
C ALA A 183 7.30 -30.90 -1.55
N ILE A 184 7.46 -31.53 -0.41
CA ILE A 184 7.77 -32.96 -0.38
C ILE A 184 6.50 -33.64 -0.89
N GLU A 185 6.65 -34.49 -1.88
CA GLU A 185 5.55 -35.22 -2.51
C GLU A 185 4.65 -35.82 -1.43
N GLY A 186 3.39 -35.36 -1.33
CA GLY A 186 2.42 -35.78 -0.34
C GLY A 186 2.24 -34.87 0.90
N GLU A 187 3.07 -33.86 1.13
CA GLU A 187 2.85 -32.88 2.20
C GLU A 187 2.18 -31.61 1.65
N ARG A 188 1.12 -31.13 2.35
CA ARG A 188 0.54 -29.82 2.07
C ARG A 188 1.58 -28.74 2.33
N ALA A 189 1.85 -27.90 1.33
CA ALA A 189 2.71 -26.74 1.49
C ALA A 189 2.27 -25.92 2.73
N ARG A 190 3.12 -25.84 3.73
CA ARG A 190 2.88 -25.04 4.94
C ARG A 190 3.24 -23.62 4.65
N GLY A 191 2.30 -22.83 4.15
CA GLY A 191 2.46 -21.42 3.87
C GLY A 191 1.44 -20.56 4.62
N MET A 192 1.70 -19.27 4.65
CA MET A 192 0.75 -18.30 5.19
C MET A 192 -0.38 -18.08 4.19
N SER A 193 -1.64 -18.10 4.64
CA SER A 193 -2.75 -17.79 3.74
C SER A 193 -2.65 -16.32 3.25
N PRO A 194 -3.02 -16.02 2.00
CA PRO A 194 -3.00 -14.65 1.49
C PRO A 194 -3.80 -13.68 2.37
N ALA A 195 -4.93 -14.12 2.91
CA ALA A 195 -5.73 -13.32 3.83
C ALA A 195 -4.95 -12.93 5.09
N LEU A 196 -4.25 -13.89 5.71
CA LEU A 196 -3.42 -13.62 6.88
C LEU A 196 -2.23 -12.71 6.54
N ALA A 197 -1.59 -12.91 5.38
CA ALA A 197 -0.51 -12.04 4.91
C ALA A 197 -0.98 -10.58 4.74
N ILE A 198 -2.16 -10.39 4.13
CA ILE A 198 -2.77 -9.07 3.97
C ILE A 198 -3.06 -8.43 5.33
N VAL A 199 -3.66 -9.18 6.26
CA VAL A 199 -3.98 -8.69 7.61
C VAL A 199 -2.71 -8.28 8.36
N ILE A 200 -1.65 -9.10 8.34
CA ILE A 200 -0.38 -8.76 8.99
C ILE A 200 0.24 -7.51 8.39
N SER A 201 0.27 -7.40 7.06
CA SER A 201 0.77 -6.19 6.38
C SER A 201 -0.07 -4.95 6.72
N ALA A 202 -1.39 -5.09 6.83
CA ALA A 202 -2.29 -4.00 7.21
C ALA A 202 -2.13 -3.60 8.69
N ILE A 203 -1.87 -4.55 9.60
CA ILE A 203 -1.54 -4.25 11.01
C ILE A 203 -0.23 -3.46 11.08
N PHE A 204 0.79 -3.88 10.33
CA PHE A 204 2.05 -3.13 10.27
C PHE A 204 1.83 -1.72 9.74
N PHE A 205 1.06 -1.57 8.67
CA PHE A 205 0.69 -0.28 8.08
C PHE A 205 -0.06 0.61 9.09
N ALA A 206 -0.98 0.06 9.87
CA ALA A 206 -1.66 0.77 10.94
C ALA A 206 -0.69 1.21 12.05
N ALA A 207 0.21 0.32 12.46
CA ALA A 207 1.15 0.56 13.56
C ALA A 207 2.14 1.68 13.29
N ILE A 208 2.61 1.84 12.04
CA ILE A 208 3.55 2.91 11.68
C ILE A 208 2.94 4.32 11.79
N HIS A 209 1.61 4.46 11.85
CA HIS A 209 0.94 5.75 12.07
C HIS A 209 1.01 6.24 13.51
N GLY A 210 1.34 5.36 14.48
CA GLY A 210 1.64 5.75 15.86
C GLY A 210 0.44 6.25 16.68
N ASN A 211 -0.78 6.25 16.13
CA ASN A 211 -1.99 6.62 16.85
C ASN A 211 -3.20 5.77 16.43
N VAL A 212 -4.14 5.59 17.37
CA VAL A 212 -5.29 4.70 17.17
C VAL A 212 -6.27 5.22 16.10
N TRP A 213 -6.44 6.52 16.01
CA TRP A 213 -7.35 7.16 15.06
C TRP A 213 -6.99 6.85 13.61
N GLN A 214 -5.76 7.18 13.25
CA GLN A 214 -5.25 6.86 11.92
C GLN A 214 -5.07 5.36 11.75
N GLY A 215 -4.67 4.65 12.81
CA GLY A 215 -4.40 3.22 12.78
C GLY A 215 -5.62 2.38 12.38
N VAL A 216 -6.82 2.68 12.91
CA VAL A 216 -8.04 1.93 12.56
C VAL A 216 -8.39 2.12 11.09
N THR A 217 -8.37 3.35 10.61
CA THR A 217 -8.66 3.67 9.20
C THR A 217 -7.58 3.10 8.28
N ALA A 218 -6.30 3.26 8.65
CA ALA A 218 -5.17 2.72 7.92
C ALA A 218 -5.21 1.18 7.83
N PHE A 219 -5.62 0.48 8.90
CA PHE A 219 -5.81 -0.96 8.86
C PHE A 219 -6.84 -1.36 7.81
N ALA A 220 -8.01 -0.75 7.83
CA ALA A 220 -9.12 -1.11 6.93
C ALA A 220 -8.76 -0.80 5.46
N ILE A 221 -8.25 0.40 5.19
CA ILE A 221 -7.75 0.77 3.85
C ILE A 221 -6.54 -0.09 3.47
N GLY A 222 -5.69 -0.40 4.44
CA GLY A 222 -4.54 -1.29 4.29
C GLY A 222 -4.91 -2.69 3.81
N CYS A 223 -6.00 -3.24 4.29
CA CYS A 223 -6.54 -4.52 3.80
C CYS A 223 -6.99 -4.42 2.34
N LEU A 224 -7.65 -3.33 1.95
CA LEU A 224 -8.05 -3.11 0.56
C LEU A 224 -6.83 -2.98 -0.37
N PHE A 225 -5.84 -2.18 0.00
CA PHE A 225 -4.60 -2.02 -0.77
C PHE A 225 -3.84 -3.35 -0.89
N GLY A 226 -3.75 -4.10 0.23
CA GLY A 226 -3.15 -5.43 0.24
C GLY A 226 -3.86 -6.41 -0.68
N TYR A 227 -5.19 -6.37 -0.74
CA TYR A 227 -5.97 -7.20 -1.64
C TYR A 227 -5.75 -6.83 -3.12
N VAL A 228 -5.73 -5.52 -3.43
CA VAL A 228 -5.41 -5.05 -4.79
C VAL A 228 -4.01 -5.51 -5.20
N TYR A 229 -3.01 -5.34 -4.33
CA TYR A 229 -1.66 -5.83 -4.57
C TYR A 229 -1.60 -7.33 -4.79
N TYR A 230 -2.27 -8.11 -3.95
CA TYR A 230 -2.33 -9.57 -4.08
C TYR A 230 -2.91 -10.03 -5.42
N ARG A 231 -3.95 -9.33 -5.91
CA ARG A 231 -4.63 -9.72 -7.17
C ARG A 231 -3.93 -9.22 -8.43
N THR A 232 -3.28 -8.06 -8.37
CA THR A 232 -2.68 -7.40 -9.53
C THR A 232 -1.15 -7.47 -9.55
N GLY A 233 -0.52 -7.72 -8.41
CA GLY A 233 0.93 -7.58 -8.23
C GLY A 233 1.43 -6.15 -8.43
N SER A 234 0.56 -5.17 -8.60
CA SER A 234 0.95 -3.81 -8.96
C SER A 234 1.12 -2.91 -7.74
N LEU A 235 2.38 -2.61 -7.43
CA LEU A 235 2.75 -1.65 -6.41
C LEU A 235 2.33 -0.23 -6.80
N LYS A 236 2.38 0.09 -8.08
CA LYS A 236 1.96 1.39 -8.61
C LYS A 236 0.48 1.68 -8.35
N LEU A 237 -0.38 0.66 -8.46
CA LEU A 237 -1.80 0.84 -8.15
C LEU A 237 -2.04 1.14 -6.68
N THR A 238 -1.35 0.46 -5.76
CA THR A 238 -1.51 0.73 -4.33
C THR A 238 -0.92 2.08 -3.94
N MET A 239 0.22 2.47 -4.53
CA MET A 239 0.76 3.83 -4.38
C MET A 239 -0.25 4.87 -4.87
N LEU A 240 -0.88 4.68 -6.04
CA LEU A 240 -1.91 5.58 -6.55
C LEU A 240 -3.11 5.67 -5.60
N MET A 241 -3.62 4.55 -5.12
CA MET A 241 -4.72 4.51 -4.15
C MET A 241 -4.39 5.32 -2.91
N HIS A 242 -3.20 5.14 -2.39
CA HIS A 242 -2.73 5.84 -1.21
C HIS A 242 -2.51 7.35 -1.49
N CYS A 243 -1.92 7.69 -2.65
CA CYS A 243 -1.79 9.08 -3.10
C CYS A 243 -3.14 9.78 -3.17
N VAL A 244 -4.16 9.12 -3.74
CA VAL A 244 -5.53 9.66 -3.85
C VAL A 244 -6.15 9.86 -2.48
N ASN A 245 -6.01 8.89 -1.56
CA ASN A 245 -6.50 9.01 -0.19
C ASN A 245 -5.90 10.23 0.52
N ASN A 246 -4.59 10.35 0.49
CA ASN A 246 -3.89 11.41 1.19
C ASN A 246 -4.06 12.77 0.52
N ALA A 247 -4.09 12.83 -0.82
CA ALA A 247 -4.41 14.06 -1.54
C ALA A 247 -5.81 14.55 -1.21
N PHE A 248 -6.80 13.65 -1.14
CA PHE A 248 -8.16 14.00 -0.73
C PHE A 248 -8.17 14.61 0.67
N ALA A 249 -7.50 13.98 1.65
CA ALA A 249 -7.40 14.51 3.01
C ALA A 249 -6.74 15.90 3.07
N VAL A 250 -5.62 16.08 2.34
CA VAL A 250 -4.94 17.39 2.24
C VAL A 250 -5.83 18.46 1.62
N LEU A 251 -6.56 18.12 0.55
CA LEU A 251 -7.45 19.07 -0.12
C LEU A 251 -8.65 19.43 0.74
N VAL A 252 -9.25 18.47 1.44
CA VAL A 252 -10.33 18.73 2.41
C VAL A 252 -9.83 19.60 3.56
N GLY A 253 -8.66 19.29 4.12
CA GLY A 253 -8.06 20.10 5.19
C GLY A 253 -7.72 21.52 4.74
N LYS A 254 -7.38 21.74 3.47
CA LYS A 254 -7.03 23.08 2.93
C LYS A 254 -8.22 23.89 2.46
N PHE A 255 -9.16 23.27 1.77
CA PHE A 255 -10.26 23.94 1.05
C PHE A 255 -11.65 23.61 1.59
N GLY A 256 -11.75 22.65 2.52
CA GLY A 256 -13.02 22.31 3.17
C GLY A 256 -13.60 23.51 3.94
N SER A 257 -14.91 23.55 4.10
CA SER A 257 -15.55 24.52 4.99
C SER A 257 -15.07 24.33 6.43
N GLU A 258 -15.11 25.37 7.25
CA GLU A 258 -14.75 25.26 8.66
C GLU A 258 -15.58 24.17 9.36
N THR A 259 -16.89 24.12 9.06
CA THR A 259 -17.77 23.06 9.58
C THR A 259 -17.29 21.64 9.24
N LEU A 260 -16.72 21.44 8.04
CA LEU A 260 -16.20 20.14 7.62
C LEU A 260 -14.84 19.82 8.25
N LYS A 261 -14.02 20.84 8.49
CA LYS A 261 -12.72 20.70 9.14
C LYS A 261 -12.83 20.38 10.62
N ASP A 262 -13.82 20.98 11.28
CA ASP A 262 -14.06 20.81 12.71
C ASP A 262 -14.87 19.54 13.01
N ALA A 263 -15.52 18.95 12.01
CA ALA A 263 -16.33 17.75 12.16
C ALA A 263 -15.43 16.52 12.38
N LYS A 264 -15.79 15.70 13.34
CA LYS A 264 -15.16 14.40 13.62
C LYS A 264 -15.43 13.37 12.52
N SER A 265 -16.58 13.47 11.90
CA SER A 265 -17.04 12.64 10.79
C SER A 265 -17.94 13.43 9.86
N ILE A 266 -17.97 13.06 8.59
CA ILE A 266 -18.90 13.62 7.60
C ILE A 266 -20.38 13.47 8.04
N LEU A 267 -20.68 12.52 8.92
CA LEU A 267 -22.03 12.30 9.49
C LEU A 267 -22.55 13.47 10.33
N GLU A 268 -21.67 14.34 10.82
CA GLU A 268 -22.06 15.57 11.54
C GLU A 268 -22.47 16.69 10.58
N VAL A 269 -22.05 16.61 9.31
CA VAL A 269 -22.25 17.67 8.31
C VAL A 269 -23.30 17.29 7.28
N VAL A 270 -23.37 16.00 6.93
CA VAL A 270 -24.25 15.51 5.87
C VAL A 270 -25.49 14.86 6.46
N PRO A 271 -26.71 15.16 5.98
CA PRO A 271 -27.94 14.49 6.42
C PRO A 271 -27.83 12.96 6.31
N VAL A 272 -28.33 12.24 7.31
CA VAL A 272 -28.21 10.78 7.41
C VAL A 272 -28.69 10.06 6.14
N TRP A 273 -29.78 10.49 5.52
CA TRP A 273 -30.29 9.87 4.30
C TRP A 273 -29.31 9.99 3.11
N GLN A 274 -28.60 11.12 2.99
CA GLN A 274 -27.57 11.31 1.96
C GLN A 274 -26.38 10.39 2.22
N TYR A 275 -25.96 10.29 3.49
CA TYR A 275 -24.89 9.38 3.87
C TYR A 275 -25.25 7.91 3.60
N VAL A 276 -26.49 7.50 3.86
CA VAL A 276 -26.97 6.13 3.55
C VAL A 276 -26.87 5.85 2.05
N ILE A 277 -27.23 6.81 1.20
CA ILE A 277 -27.07 6.66 -0.26
C ILE A 277 -25.57 6.53 -0.62
N ILE A 278 -24.71 7.40 -0.09
CA ILE A 278 -23.25 7.35 -0.33
C ILE A 278 -22.71 5.98 0.10
N PHE A 279 -23.10 5.50 1.28
CA PHE A 279 -22.68 4.21 1.81
C PHE A 279 -23.09 3.04 0.89
N ILE A 280 -24.35 2.99 0.47
CA ILE A 280 -24.88 1.93 -0.41
C ILE A 280 -24.16 1.94 -1.76
N VAL A 281 -23.99 3.12 -2.38
CA VAL A 281 -23.28 3.27 -3.66
C VAL A 281 -21.82 2.85 -3.52
N SER A 282 -21.15 3.27 -2.45
CA SER A 282 -19.77 2.90 -2.14
C SER A 282 -19.62 1.40 -1.96
N ALA A 283 -20.51 0.78 -1.18
CA ALA A 283 -20.50 -0.67 -0.95
C ALA A 283 -20.74 -1.46 -2.24
N ALA A 284 -21.70 -1.04 -3.08
CA ALA A 284 -21.98 -1.66 -4.37
C ALA A 284 -20.76 -1.55 -5.32
N PHE A 285 -20.12 -0.39 -5.35
CA PHE A 285 -18.94 -0.18 -6.18
C PHE A 285 -17.75 -1.03 -5.70
N LEU A 286 -17.48 -1.06 -4.40
CA LEU A 286 -16.42 -1.91 -3.83
C LEU A 286 -16.68 -3.39 -4.10
N TRP A 287 -17.91 -3.84 -3.93
CA TRP A 287 -18.30 -5.22 -4.27
C TRP A 287 -18.03 -5.54 -5.73
N PHE A 288 -18.42 -4.65 -6.65
CA PHE A 288 -18.19 -4.81 -8.08
C PHE A 288 -16.69 -4.87 -8.42
N LEU A 289 -15.88 -3.97 -7.83
CA LEU A 289 -14.42 -3.99 -8.02
C LEU A 289 -13.80 -5.28 -7.47
N ILE A 290 -14.18 -5.70 -6.28
CA ILE A 290 -13.67 -6.95 -5.67
C ILE A 290 -14.04 -8.16 -6.52
N ASP A 291 -15.27 -8.20 -7.06
CA ASP A 291 -15.70 -9.28 -7.97
C ASP A 291 -14.89 -9.27 -9.27
N TYR A 292 -14.59 -8.09 -9.82
CA TYR A 292 -13.68 -7.98 -10.97
C TYR A 292 -12.26 -8.46 -10.63
N LEU A 293 -11.68 -7.95 -9.55
CA LEU A 293 -10.33 -8.34 -9.14
C LEU A 293 -10.20 -9.84 -8.90
N ARG A 294 -11.24 -10.46 -8.32
CA ARG A 294 -11.28 -11.91 -8.08
C ARG A 294 -11.17 -12.73 -9.36
N LYS A 295 -11.59 -12.18 -10.51
CA LYS A 295 -11.53 -12.82 -11.82
C LYS A 295 -10.21 -12.62 -12.55
N ILE A 296 -9.32 -11.74 -12.06
CA ILE A 296 -7.96 -11.62 -12.61
C ILE A 296 -7.21 -12.89 -12.20
N PRO A 297 -6.58 -13.62 -13.13
CA PRO A 297 -5.73 -14.76 -12.79
C PRO A 297 -4.64 -14.34 -11.81
N LEU A 298 -4.29 -15.16 -10.84
CA LEU A 298 -3.19 -14.87 -9.94
C LEU A 298 -1.86 -14.95 -10.69
N GLN A 299 -0.93 -14.08 -10.33
CA GLN A 299 0.43 -14.19 -10.80
C GLN A 299 1.05 -15.51 -10.33
N ASP A 300 1.73 -16.20 -11.25
CA ASP A 300 2.64 -17.28 -10.87
C ASP A 300 3.77 -16.68 -9.99
N PRO A 301 4.17 -17.35 -8.90
CA PRO A 301 5.32 -16.96 -8.09
C PRO A 301 6.62 -16.78 -8.88
N GLN A 302 6.73 -17.40 -10.05
CA GLN A 302 7.87 -17.27 -10.97
C GLN A 302 7.77 -16.05 -11.90
N GLY A 303 6.73 -15.23 -11.76
CA GLY A 303 6.56 -14.02 -12.58
C GLY A 303 6.00 -14.26 -13.98
N ASN A 304 5.67 -15.50 -14.33
CA ASN A 304 5.02 -15.82 -15.59
C ASN A 304 3.51 -15.55 -15.45
N CYS A 305 3.01 -14.53 -16.13
CA CYS A 305 1.62 -14.10 -16.04
C CYS A 305 0.61 -14.98 -16.77
N ASP A 306 1.01 -16.00 -17.50
CA ASP A 306 0.18 -16.51 -18.57
C ASP A 306 -0.45 -17.87 -18.37
N VAL A 307 -0.09 -18.64 -17.35
CA VAL A 307 -0.72 -19.98 -17.22
C VAL A 307 -0.88 -20.37 -15.75
N ILE A 308 -2.09 -20.32 -15.26
CA ILE A 308 -2.46 -21.21 -14.14
C ILE A 308 -2.62 -22.59 -14.77
N TYR A 309 -1.57 -23.38 -14.75
CA TYR A 309 -1.72 -24.80 -15.05
C TYR A 309 -2.52 -25.42 -13.92
N THR A 310 -3.73 -25.83 -14.23
CA THR A 310 -4.44 -26.75 -13.36
C THR A 310 -3.78 -28.12 -13.52
N ALA A 311 -3.90 -28.98 -12.51
CA ALA A 311 -3.39 -30.36 -12.63
C ALA A 311 -3.92 -31.06 -13.90
N ASP A 312 -5.09 -30.70 -14.38
CA ASP A 312 -5.71 -31.21 -15.60
C ASP A 312 -4.99 -30.72 -16.87
N ASP A 313 -4.43 -29.51 -16.88
CA ASP A 313 -3.67 -28.98 -18.02
C ASP A 313 -2.32 -29.71 -18.20
N LEU A 314 -1.70 -30.14 -17.13
CA LEU A 314 -0.45 -30.95 -17.16
C LEU A 314 -0.68 -32.34 -17.70
N VAL A 315 -1.83 -32.95 -17.37
CA VAL A 315 -2.22 -34.28 -17.87
C VAL A 315 -2.59 -34.21 -19.36
N SER A 316 -3.21 -33.13 -19.83
CA SER A 316 -3.63 -32.98 -21.22
C SER A 316 -2.49 -32.76 -22.21
N ASN A 317 -1.35 -32.23 -21.75
CA ASN A 317 -0.19 -31.94 -22.60
C ASN A 317 0.83 -33.10 -22.72
N GLY A 318 0.56 -34.24 -22.08
CA GLY A 318 1.34 -35.47 -22.28
C GLY A 318 2.78 -35.44 -21.77
N GLU A 319 3.12 -34.48 -20.94
CA GLU A 319 4.39 -34.45 -20.23
C GLU A 319 4.29 -35.35 -19.00
N SER A 320 4.65 -36.61 -19.20
CA SER A 320 4.93 -37.53 -18.07
C SER A 320 6.18 -37.02 -17.36
N LEU A 321 6.05 -36.76 -16.08
CA LEU A 321 7.16 -36.57 -15.17
C LEU A 321 8.21 -37.68 -15.24
#